data_7ae6b4f902bd5df140b54e27cc09a179
#
_entry.id   7ae6b4f902bd5df140b54e27cc09a179
#
_cell.length_a   1.000
_cell.length_b   1.000
_cell.length_c   1.000
_cell.angle_alpha   90.00
_cell.angle_beta   90.00
_cell.angle_gamma   90.00
#
_symmetry.space_group_name_H-M   'P 1'
#
loop_
_entity.id
_entity.type
_entity.pdbx_description
1 polymer ?
#
loop_
_entity_poly.entity_id
_entity_poly.type
_entity_poly.pdbx_seq_one_letter_code
_entity_poly.pdbx_strand_id
1 'polypeptide(L)'
;MSDEARIQELREMKAEGRQGGGLQRIEAQHNRGRLTARERLDLLLDKGSFRELDPFVLHRTNDFGLDKQKFLGDSVVTGWGTIDDRLVYVFSQDFTVFGGSLGEAHAEKICKVMDMALKNGAPIIGLNDSGGARIQEGVDSLGGYADIFLRNTLASGVIPQISAIMGPCAGGAVYSPALTDFIFMVRNSSYMFVTGPEVVKSVTHEEVSFEDLGGASVHSEMSGVCHVAADSEADTLYLIRKLLSYLPQNNMEDPAYMQNGDDPLRMEEALDHIIPDDPSKPYNMKDIIRMVVDDGQFYEIHENYAANIVVGFARLGGHSIGIIANQPAVLAGVLDIKSSEKAARFVRFCDAFNIPLLTFVDVPGFLPGTDQEHGGIIRSGAKLLYAYCEATVPKLTVVTRKAYGGAYDVMSSKHIRGDINLAWPSAEIAVMGPEGAVNIIFRKELAKSEDPVQRRAELVEEYRGKFANPYIAASRGYLDDVIEPRETRPRLINALEMLNNKRDSNPPKKHSCIPL
;
A
#
# COMPACT_ATOMS: atom_id res chain seq x y z
N MET A 1 43.45 26.88 -22.51
CA MET A 1 42.16 26.58 -23.15
C MET A 1 41.30 27.84 -23.14
N SER A 2 40.68 28.21 -24.25
CA SER A 2 39.74 29.32 -24.28
C SER A 2 38.50 28.98 -23.50
N ASP A 3 37.70 29.95 -23.04
CA ASP A 3 36.44 29.69 -22.34
C ASP A 3 35.44 28.92 -23.21
N GLU A 4 35.47 29.16 -24.51
CA GLU A 4 34.64 28.45 -25.49
C GLU A 4 35.01 26.96 -25.56
N ALA A 5 36.30 26.62 -25.50
CA ALA A 5 36.77 25.23 -25.48
C ALA A 5 36.37 24.52 -24.17
N ARG A 6 36.38 25.20 -23.03
CA ARG A 6 35.90 24.63 -21.73
C ARG A 6 34.39 24.39 -21.75
N ILE A 7 33.60 25.28 -22.34
CA ILE A 7 32.15 25.10 -22.48
C ILE A 7 31.85 23.93 -23.41
N GLN A 8 32.60 23.78 -24.49
CA GLN A 8 32.45 22.67 -25.42
C GLN A 8 32.79 21.32 -24.75
N GLU A 9 33.88 21.24 -24.02
CA GLU A 9 34.27 20.07 -23.22
C GLU A 9 33.14 19.68 -22.22
N LEU A 10 32.57 20.67 -21.50
CA LEU A 10 31.44 20.42 -20.59
C LEU A 10 30.21 19.83 -21.31
N ARG A 11 29.91 20.34 -22.52
CA ARG A 11 28.77 19.82 -23.32
C ARG A 11 29.03 18.39 -23.77
N GLU A 12 30.23 18.07 -24.16
CA GLU A 12 30.64 16.73 -24.59
C GLU A 12 30.57 15.73 -23.42
N MET A 13 31.12 16.08 -22.25
CA MET A 13 31.02 15.25 -21.04
C MET A 13 29.57 15.01 -20.62
N LYS A 14 28.70 16.04 -20.68
CA LYS A 14 27.28 15.88 -20.40
C LYS A 14 26.59 14.99 -21.42
N ALA A 15 26.95 15.09 -22.69
CA ALA A 15 26.37 14.22 -23.74
C ALA A 15 26.84 12.77 -23.56
N GLU A 16 28.11 12.54 -23.21
CA GLU A 16 28.64 11.22 -22.87
C GLU A 16 27.92 10.60 -21.68
N GLY A 17 27.81 11.33 -20.55
CA GLY A 17 27.13 10.86 -19.34
C GLY A 17 25.66 10.50 -19.57
N ARG A 18 24.99 11.13 -20.56
CA ARG A 18 23.62 10.78 -20.94
C ARG A 18 23.50 9.44 -21.68
N GLN A 19 24.57 8.96 -22.28
CA GLN A 19 24.57 7.67 -22.98
C GLN A 19 24.76 6.46 -22.06
N GLY A 20 25.02 6.68 -20.76
CA GLY A 20 25.18 5.59 -19.79
C GLY A 20 26.19 4.55 -20.27
N GLY A 21 25.77 3.30 -20.44
CA GLY A 21 26.63 2.22 -20.93
C GLY A 21 26.86 2.20 -22.44
N GLY A 22 26.37 3.21 -23.20
CA GLY A 22 26.53 3.37 -24.63
C GLY A 22 25.39 2.79 -25.48
N LEU A 23 25.33 3.20 -26.73
CA LEU A 23 24.20 2.92 -27.65
C LEU A 23 23.87 1.43 -27.77
N GLN A 24 24.86 0.56 -27.87
CA GLN A 24 24.65 -0.88 -28.00
C GLN A 24 23.90 -1.47 -26.79
N ARG A 25 24.19 -1.01 -25.56
CA ARG A 25 23.52 -1.47 -24.35
C ARG A 25 22.13 -0.86 -24.21
N ILE A 26 21.93 0.37 -24.68
CA ILE A 26 20.63 1.02 -24.77
C ILE A 26 19.72 0.23 -25.72
N GLU A 27 20.20 -0.09 -26.95
CA GLU A 27 19.45 -0.93 -27.90
C GLU A 27 19.10 -2.29 -27.30
N ALA A 28 20.00 -2.90 -26.53
CA ALA A 28 19.73 -4.17 -25.87
C ALA A 28 18.63 -4.06 -24.79
N GLN A 29 18.46 -2.91 -24.11
CA GLN A 29 17.33 -2.64 -23.22
C GLN A 29 16.03 -2.48 -24.01
N HIS A 30 16.03 -1.66 -25.07
CA HIS A 30 14.87 -1.45 -25.92
C HIS A 30 14.38 -2.74 -26.57
N ASN A 31 15.30 -3.60 -27.04
CA ASN A 31 14.95 -4.91 -27.61
C ASN A 31 14.30 -5.87 -26.60
N ARG A 32 14.45 -5.62 -25.31
CA ARG A 32 13.74 -6.34 -24.23
C ARG A 32 12.45 -5.66 -23.82
N GLY A 33 12.03 -4.59 -24.51
CA GLY A 33 10.84 -3.81 -24.17
C GLY A 33 11.02 -2.93 -22.93
N ARG A 34 12.25 -2.62 -22.51
CA ARG A 34 12.56 -1.81 -21.33
C ARG A 34 13.07 -0.43 -21.70
N LEU A 35 12.73 0.55 -20.90
CA LEU A 35 13.24 1.91 -21.00
C LEU A 35 14.59 2.03 -20.31
N THR A 36 15.37 3.05 -20.69
CA THR A 36 16.56 3.48 -19.95
C THR A 36 16.20 4.22 -18.67
N ALA A 37 17.15 4.35 -17.75
CA ALA A 37 16.97 5.12 -16.51
C ALA A 37 16.47 6.55 -16.75
N ARG A 38 16.96 7.21 -17.82
CA ARG A 38 16.57 8.59 -18.15
C ARG A 38 15.20 8.69 -18.79
N GLU A 39 14.85 7.79 -19.69
CA GLU A 39 13.52 7.73 -20.30
C GLU A 39 12.43 7.50 -19.25
N ARG A 40 12.71 6.67 -18.24
CA ARG A 40 11.81 6.47 -17.08
C ARG A 40 11.58 7.77 -16.32
N LEU A 41 12.64 8.56 -16.07
CA LEU A 41 12.52 9.86 -15.41
C LEU A 41 11.77 10.89 -16.26
N ASP A 42 12.01 10.89 -17.57
CA ASP A 42 11.30 11.78 -18.50
C ASP A 42 9.78 11.49 -18.58
N LEU A 43 9.36 10.23 -18.35
CA LEU A 43 7.95 9.85 -18.27
C LEU A 43 7.34 10.10 -16.88
N LEU A 44 8.13 9.92 -15.82
CA LEU A 44 7.66 10.08 -14.45
C LEU A 44 7.43 11.55 -14.08
N LEU A 45 8.38 12.41 -14.44
CA LEU A 45 8.43 13.80 -14.01
C LEU A 45 7.73 14.75 -15.00
N ASP A 46 7.35 15.91 -14.53
CA ASP A 46 6.82 16.96 -15.38
C ASP A 46 7.86 17.40 -16.39
N LYS A 47 7.44 17.64 -17.63
CA LYS A 47 8.31 17.93 -18.75
C LYS A 47 9.27 19.09 -18.44
N GLY A 48 10.58 18.82 -18.49
CA GLY A 48 11.64 19.81 -18.29
C GLY A 48 11.89 20.21 -16.84
N SER A 49 11.22 19.55 -15.86
CA SER A 49 11.41 19.83 -14.42
C SER A 49 12.66 19.14 -13.85
N PHE A 50 13.13 18.05 -14.45
CA PHE A 50 14.25 17.28 -13.91
C PHE A 50 15.54 18.08 -13.78
N ARG A 51 16.18 17.98 -12.62
CA ARG A 51 17.48 18.56 -12.30
C ARG A 51 18.37 17.45 -11.74
N GLU A 52 19.31 17.02 -12.57
CA GLU A 52 20.26 15.95 -12.22
C GLU A 52 21.30 16.43 -11.22
N LEU A 53 21.61 15.59 -10.26
CA LEU A 53 22.67 15.75 -9.27
C LEU A 53 23.79 14.73 -9.53
N ASP A 54 25.04 15.15 -9.31
CA ASP A 54 26.23 14.32 -9.41
C ASP A 54 26.43 13.59 -10.76
N PRO A 55 26.19 14.26 -11.94
CA PRO A 55 26.31 13.62 -13.24
C PRO A 55 27.75 13.21 -13.61
N PHE A 56 28.78 13.73 -12.91
CA PHE A 56 30.19 13.48 -13.18
C PHE A 56 30.86 12.53 -12.19
N VAL A 57 30.11 12.02 -11.20
CA VAL A 57 30.63 11.05 -10.23
C VAL A 57 31.00 9.75 -10.95
N LEU A 58 32.15 9.20 -10.57
CA LEU A 58 32.65 7.93 -11.07
C LEU A 58 32.78 6.92 -9.94
N HIS A 59 32.70 5.62 -10.26
CA HIS A 59 33.07 4.58 -9.30
C HIS A 59 34.52 4.72 -8.88
N ARG A 60 34.85 4.28 -7.66
CA ARG A 60 36.18 4.53 -7.06
C ARG A 60 37.14 3.38 -7.23
N THR A 61 36.64 2.15 -7.34
CA THR A 61 37.51 0.98 -7.51
C THR A 61 38.23 0.99 -8.84
N ASN A 62 39.48 0.50 -8.82
CA ASN A 62 40.31 0.29 -9.99
C ASN A 62 40.65 -1.19 -10.22
N ASP A 63 40.14 -2.09 -9.37
CA ASP A 63 40.38 -3.52 -9.45
C ASP A 63 39.55 -4.18 -10.55
N PHE A 64 39.91 -5.39 -10.93
CA PHE A 64 39.22 -6.22 -11.91
C PHE A 64 38.99 -5.55 -13.27
N GLY A 65 39.88 -4.61 -13.67
CA GLY A 65 39.80 -3.90 -14.96
C GLY A 65 38.81 -2.75 -15.00
N LEU A 66 38.23 -2.35 -13.86
CA LEU A 66 37.29 -1.23 -13.77
C LEU A 66 38.00 0.14 -13.92
N ASP A 67 39.31 0.18 -13.76
CA ASP A 67 40.16 1.35 -14.12
C ASP A 67 39.98 1.79 -15.58
N LYS A 68 39.72 0.82 -16.49
CA LYS A 68 39.53 1.03 -17.93
C LYS A 68 38.08 1.29 -18.36
N GLN A 69 37.14 1.17 -17.45
CA GLN A 69 35.71 1.31 -17.72
C GLN A 69 35.12 2.37 -16.80
N LYS A 70 35.28 3.64 -17.13
CA LYS A 70 34.74 4.76 -16.34
C LYS A 70 33.50 5.30 -17.02
N PHE A 71 32.37 5.24 -16.32
CA PHE A 71 31.07 5.77 -16.76
C PHE A 71 30.66 6.94 -15.87
N LEU A 72 30.38 8.09 -16.49
CA LEU A 72 29.90 9.27 -15.77
C LEU A 72 28.52 9.01 -15.13
N GLY A 73 28.39 9.38 -13.87
CA GLY A 73 27.19 9.14 -13.09
C GLY A 73 27.14 7.79 -12.38
N ASP A 74 28.17 6.94 -12.56
CA ASP A 74 28.16 5.54 -12.14
C ASP A 74 26.93 4.80 -12.69
N SER A 75 26.31 3.89 -12.01
CA SER A 75 25.14 3.13 -12.49
C SER A 75 23.80 3.66 -11.94
N VAL A 76 23.70 4.97 -11.62
CA VAL A 76 22.46 5.58 -11.13
C VAL A 76 22.34 7.05 -11.53
N VAL A 77 21.16 7.43 -12.00
CA VAL A 77 20.77 8.81 -12.26
C VAL A 77 20.00 9.32 -11.05
N THR A 78 20.46 10.40 -10.43
CA THR A 78 19.88 10.97 -9.21
C THR A 78 19.55 12.44 -9.39
N GLY A 79 18.51 12.92 -8.73
CA GLY A 79 18.12 14.33 -8.81
C GLY A 79 16.75 14.61 -8.19
N TRP A 80 16.16 15.69 -8.66
CA TRP A 80 14.84 16.14 -8.25
C TRP A 80 14.08 16.73 -9.43
N GLY A 81 12.77 16.78 -9.32
CA GLY A 81 11.87 17.36 -10.31
C GLY A 81 10.51 17.60 -9.70
N THR A 82 9.49 17.76 -10.54
CA THR A 82 8.11 17.87 -10.08
C THR A 82 7.23 16.79 -10.68
N ILE A 83 6.16 16.47 -9.97
CA ILE A 83 5.02 15.69 -10.43
C ILE A 83 3.76 16.49 -10.09
N ASP A 84 3.03 16.91 -11.11
CA ASP A 84 1.87 17.79 -10.98
C ASP A 84 2.22 19.05 -10.13
N ASP A 85 3.34 19.70 -10.49
CA ASP A 85 3.97 20.85 -9.83
C ASP A 85 4.49 20.61 -8.40
N ARG A 86 4.39 19.41 -7.86
CA ARG A 86 4.88 19.04 -6.51
C ARG A 86 6.31 18.53 -6.58
N LEU A 87 7.17 19.05 -5.70
CA LEU A 87 8.57 18.61 -5.58
C LEU A 87 8.66 17.12 -5.21
N VAL A 88 9.48 16.39 -5.96
CA VAL A 88 9.87 15.01 -5.64
C VAL A 88 11.37 14.80 -5.86
N TYR A 89 11.97 13.96 -5.04
CA TYR A 89 13.32 13.48 -5.24
C TYR A 89 13.30 12.10 -5.88
N VAL A 90 14.25 11.84 -6.76
CA VAL A 90 14.26 10.60 -7.55
C VAL A 90 15.67 10.02 -7.67
N PHE A 91 15.73 8.69 -7.71
CA PHE A 91 16.88 7.98 -8.27
C PHE A 91 16.39 6.91 -9.24
N SER A 92 17.15 6.69 -10.32
CA SER A 92 16.86 5.66 -11.32
C SER A 92 18.13 4.88 -11.62
N GLN A 93 18.13 3.59 -11.30
CA GLN A 93 19.29 2.73 -11.55
C GLN A 93 19.42 2.45 -13.05
N ASP A 94 20.63 2.58 -13.56
CA ASP A 94 20.95 2.40 -14.98
C ASP A 94 21.54 1.02 -15.22
N PHE A 95 20.69 0.11 -15.68
CA PHE A 95 21.10 -1.27 -15.99
C PHE A 95 22.12 -1.36 -17.12
N THR A 96 22.25 -0.32 -17.96
CA THR A 96 23.24 -0.29 -19.05
C THR A 96 24.68 -0.14 -18.52
N VAL A 97 24.84 0.36 -17.28
CA VAL A 97 26.13 0.53 -16.60
C VAL A 97 26.25 -0.53 -15.50
N PHE A 98 27.15 -1.47 -15.67
CA PHE A 98 27.43 -2.55 -14.70
C PHE A 98 26.18 -3.31 -14.20
N GLY A 99 25.13 -3.43 -15.04
CA GLY A 99 23.86 -4.06 -14.66
C GLY A 99 23.14 -3.35 -13.51
N GLY A 100 23.30 -2.03 -13.37
CA GLY A 100 22.70 -1.26 -12.28
C GLY A 100 23.23 -1.62 -10.89
N SER A 101 24.36 -2.36 -10.80
CA SER A 101 24.89 -2.84 -9.53
C SER A 101 25.38 -1.70 -8.64
N LEU A 102 25.10 -1.82 -7.33
CA LEU A 102 25.42 -0.80 -6.34
C LEU A 102 26.86 -0.93 -5.87
N GLY A 103 27.64 0.13 -6.08
CA GLY A 103 28.96 0.36 -5.48
C GLY A 103 28.92 1.52 -4.51
N GLU A 104 30.07 1.89 -3.95
CA GLU A 104 30.20 2.98 -2.96
C GLU A 104 29.65 4.31 -3.50
N ALA A 105 30.15 4.77 -4.64
CA ALA A 105 29.75 6.05 -5.24
C ALA A 105 28.27 6.07 -5.65
N HIS A 106 27.76 4.96 -6.17
CA HIS A 106 26.34 4.76 -6.46
C HIS A 106 25.47 4.95 -5.20
N ALA A 107 25.85 4.30 -4.09
CA ALA A 107 25.12 4.40 -2.81
C ALA A 107 25.16 5.83 -2.26
N GLU A 108 26.31 6.50 -2.28
CA GLU A 108 26.44 7.89 -1.83
C GLU A 108 25.53 8.86 -2.59
N LYS A 109 25.37 8.67 -3.90
CA LYS A 109 24.45 9.46 -4.71
C LYS A 109 23.00 9.25 -4.28
N ILE A 110 22.57 8.01 -4.05
CA ILE A 110 21.23 7.70 -3.53
C ILE A 110 21.04 8.30 -2.14
N CYS A 111 21.99 8.07 -1.22
CA CYS A 111 21.96 8.62 0.13
C CYS A 111 21.81 10.14 0.14
N LYS A 112 22.53 10.83 -0.74
CA LYS A 112 22.47 12.29 -0.88
C LYS A 112 21.05 12.78 -1.25
N VAL A 113 20.41 12.17 -2.25
CA VAL A 113 19.04 12.58 -2.62
C VAL A 113 18.01 12.20 -1.55
N MET A 114 18.18 11.08 -0.85
CA MET A 114 17.35 10.71 0.30
C MET A 114 17.47 11.71 1.45
N ASP A 115 18.71 12.12 1.79
CA ASP A 115 18.95 13.15 2.81
C ASP A 115 18.37 14.50 2.41
N MET A 116 18.41 14.86 1.13
CA MET A 116 17.79 16.09 0.62
C MET A 116 16.26 16.00 0.66
N ALA A 117 15.68 14.86 0.28
CA ALA A 117 14.23 14.62 0.36
C ALA A 117 13.74 14.78 1.79
N LEU A 118 14.41 14.15 2.75
CA LEU A 118 14.06 14.24 4.18
C LEU A 118 14.18 15.66 4.72
N LYS A 119 15.25 16.40 4.37
CA LYS A 119 15.44 17.79 4.81
C LYS A 119 14.44 18.78 4.22
N ASN A 120 13.92 18.50 3.02
CA ASN A 120 12.95 19.35 2.34
C ASN A 120 11.51 18.87 2.55
N GLY A 121 11.30 17.76 3.26
CA GLY A 121 9.97 17.20 3.49
C GLY A 121 9.26 16.85 2.17
N ALA A 122 9.93 16.19 1.24
CA ALA A 122 9.38 15.85 -0.06
C ALA A 122 9.48 14.34 -0.35
N PRO A 123 8.54 13.75 -1.11
CA PRO A 123 8.57 12.33 -1.46
C PRO A 123 9.87 11.91 -2.15
N ILE A 124 10.29 10.67 -1.90
CA ILE A 124 11.40 10.01 -2.61
C ILE A 124 10.87 8.85 -3.43
N ILE A 125 11.26 8.79 -4.71
CA ILE A 125 10.88 7.72 -5.64
C ILE A 125 12.12 7.04 -6.18
N GLY A 126 12.24 5.73 -5.95
CA GLY A 126 13.29 4.89 -6.47
C GLY A 126 12.81 4.03 -7.64
N LEU A 127 13.48 4.15 -8.80
CA LEU A 127 13.27 3.28 -9.96
C LEU A 127 14.40 2.24 -9.97
N ASN A 128 14.08 1.03 -9.50
CA ASN A 128 15.04 -0.01 -9.20
C ASN A 128 15.21 -0.97 -10.39
N ASP A 129 16.45 -1.12 -10.86
CA ASP A 129 16.82 -2.04 -11.94
C ASP A 129 18.28 -2.45 -11.72
N SER A 130 18.52 -3.47 -10.88
CA SER A 130 19.84 -3.77 -10.33
C SER A 130 20.10 -5.25 -10.13
N GLY A 131 21.27 -5.70 -10.55
CA GLY A 131 21.78 -7.03 -10.22
C GLY A 131 22.22 -7.22 -8.76
N GLY A 132 22.10 -6.19 -7.90
CA GLY A 132 22.51 -6.26 -6.50
C GLY A 132 23.82 -5.55 -6.21
N ALA A 133 24.57 -6.03 -5.22
CA ALA A 133 25.87 -5.47 -4.84
C ALA A 133 26.92 -5.65 -5.95
N ARG A 134 27.71 -4.62 -6.22
CA ARG A 134 28.86 -4.70 -7.14
C ARG A 134 29.96 -5.51 -6.49
N ILE A 135 30.11 -6.76 -6.90
CA ILE A 135 31.02 -7.75 -6.28
C ILE A 135 32.47 -7.25 -6.29
N GLN A 136 32.85 -6.51 -7.31
CA GLN A 136 34.20 -5.97 -7.48
C GLN A 136 34.59 -4.89 -6.43
N GLU A 137 33.60 -4.32 -5.74
CA GLU A 137 33.79 -3.36 -4.65
C GLU A 137 33.68 -4.00 -3.26
N GLY A 138 33.38 -5.30 -3.19
CA GLY A 138 33.42 -6.06 -1.94
C GLY A 138 32.52 -5.48 -0.85
N VAL A 139 33.09 -5.26 0.35
CA VAL A 139 32.36 -4.80 1.53
C VAL A 139 31.83 -3.36 1.41
N ASP A 140 32.43 -2.52 0.57
CA ASP A 140 31.98 -1.14 0.36
C ASP A 140 30.58 -1.10 -0.28
N SER A 141 30.28 -2.06 -1.16
CA SER A 141 28.92 -2.24 -1.68
C SER A 141 27.92 -2.62 -0.58
N LEU A 142 28.32 -3.44 0.38
CA LEU A 142 27.44 -3.82 1.51
C LEU A 142 27.23 -2.63 2.47
N GLY A 143 28.28 -1.86 2.74
CA GLY A 143 28.19 -0.62 3.51
C GLY A 143 27.22 0.38 2.86
N GLY A 144 27.30 0.53 1.54
CA GLY A 144 26.40 1.39 0.78
C GLY A 144 24.92 0.98 0.90
N TYR A 145 24.61 -0.31 0.86
CA TYR A 145 23.24 -0.77 1.13
C TYR A 145 22.78 -0.45 2.56
N ALA A 146 23.63 -0.69 3.56
CA ALA A 146 23.31 -0.39 4.95
C ALA A 146 23.00 1.10 5.16
N ASP A 147 23.74 1.98 4.50
CA ASP A 147 23.51 3.43 4.53
C ASP A 147 22.17 3.83 3.92
N ILE A 148 21.72 3.15 2.87
CA ILE A 148 20.40 3.35 2.26
C ILE A 148 19.30 2.84 3.22
N PHE A 149 19.46 1.63 3.80
CA PHE A 149 18.47 1.06 4.73
C PHE A 149 18.26 1.95 5.96
N LEU A 150 19.32 2.53 6.50
CA LEU A 150 19.22 3.49 7.59
C LEU A 150 18.33 4.68 7.19
N ARG A 151 18.54 5.23 5.99
CA ARG A 151 17.77 6.37 5.49
C ARG A 151 16.31 6.01 5.21
N ASN A 152 16.04 4.83 4.65
CA ASN A 152 14.65 4.34 4.51
C ASN A 152 13.95 4.30 5.87
N THR A 153 14.63 3.79 6.90
CA THR A 153 14.07 3.70 8.26
C THR A 153 13.83 5.07 8.87
N LEU A 154 14.76 6.02 8.73
CA LEU A 154 14.63 7.38 9.26
C LEU A 154 13.55 8.20 8.52
N ALA A 155 13.32 7.93 7.24
CA ALA A 155 12.31 8.59 6.42
C ALA A 155 10.89 7.98 6.60
N SER A 156 10.79 6.78 7.15
CA SER A 156 9.51 6.07 7.35
C SER A 156 8.55 6.86 8.23
N GLY A 157 7.35 7.13 7.71
CA GLY A 157 6.33 7.95 8.37
C GLY A 157 6.67 9.46 8.44
N VAL A 158 7.72 9.92 7.74
CA VAL A 158 8.10 11.33 7.64
C VAL A 158 7.84 11.88 6.24
N ILE A 159 8.32 11.19 5.23
CA ILE A 159 8.07 11.49 3.81
C ILE A 159 7.60 10.23 3.09
N PRO A 160 6.69 10.33 2.10
CA PRO A 160 6.30 9.18 1.28
C PRO A 160 7.51 8.59 0.53
N GLN A 161 7.67 7.27 0.62
CA GLN A 161 8.73 6.52 -0.04
C GLN A 161 8.11 5.53 -1.03
N ILE A 162 8.44 5.65 -2.31
CA ILE A 162 7.88 4.82 -3.38
C ILE A 162 9.01 4.11 -4.12
N SER A 163 8.89 2.81 -4.29
CA SER A 163 9.80 2.00 -5.09
C SER A 163 9.07 1.40 -6.29
N ALA A 164 9.65 1.53 -7.47
CA ALA A 164 9.22 0.83 -8.67
C ALA A 164 10.31 -0.13 -9.13
N ILE A 165 9.97 -1.40 -9.28
CA ILE A 165 10.88 -2.42 -9.75
C ILE A 165 10.71 -2.52 -11.27
N MET A 166 11.73 -2.06 -12.00
CA MET A 166 11.70 -1.93 -13.46
C MET A 166 12.43 -3.04 -14.18
N GLY A 167 13.13 -3.89 -13.44
CA GLY A 167 13.90 -5.00 -13.96
C GLY A 167 14.26 -5.96 -12.83
N PRO A 168 15.43 -6.64 -12.89
CA PRO A 168 15.92 -7.44 -11.78
C PRO A 168 16.15 -6.59 -10.54
N CYS A 169 15.82 -7.16 -9.37
CA CYS A 169 16.13 -6.60 -8.07
C CYS A 169 16.48 -7.79 -7.15
N ALA A 170 17.79 -8.02 -6.94
CA ALA A 170 18.27 -9.25 -6.32
C ALA A 170 19.20 -8.98 -5.12
N GLY A 171 19.23 -9.89 -4.17
CA GLY A 171 20.10 -9.83 -3.01
C GLY A 171 19.82 -8.61 -2.13
N GLY A 172 20.86 -7.85 -1.78
CA GLY A 172 20.72 -6.63 -0.96
C GLY A 172 19.76 -5.59 -1.54
N ALA A 173 19.58 -5.56 -2.86
CA ALA A 173 18.72 -4.61 -3.54
C ALA A 173 17.23 -4.73 -3.18
N VAL A 174 16.75 -5.88 -2.68
CA VAL A 174 15.33 -6.07 -2.36
C VAL A 174 14.91 -5.44 -1.03
N TYR A 175 15.85 -5.23 -0.11
CA TYR A 175 15.50 -4.77 1.24
C TYR A 175 15.16 -3.29 1.29
N SER A 176 15.85 -2.44 0.50
CA SER A 176 15.49 -1.01 0.42
C SER A 176 14.04 -0.82 -0.06
N PRO A 177 13.60 -1.40 -1.18
CA PRO A 177 12.18 -1.37 -1.57
C PRO A 177 11.24 -1.91 -0.48
N ALA A 178 11.59 -3.01 0.19
CA ALA A 178 10.77 -3.61 1.24
C ALA A 178 10.58 -2.69 2.46
N LEU A 179 11.48 -1.74 2.69
CA LEU A 179 11.39 -0.70 3.72
C LEU A 179 10.58 0.52 3.29
N THR A 180 10.23 0.66 2.01
CA THR A 180 9.43 1.78 1.50
C THR A 180 7.93 1.56 1.70
N ASP A 181 7.12 2.61 1.51
CA ASP A 181 5.69 2.56 1.75
C ASP A 181 4.94 1.79 0.67
N PHE A 182 5.32 1.99 -0.61
CA PHE A 182 4.68 1.35 -1.75
C PHE A 182 5.70 0.77 -2.73
N ILE A 183 5.44 -0.46 -3.18
CA ILE A 183 6.24 -1.17 -4.16
C ILE A 183 5.38 -1.44 -5.40
N PHE A 184 5.86 -0.97 -6.54
CA PHE A 184 5.28 -1.23 -7.86
C PHE A 184 6.14 -2.23 -8.61
N MET A 185 5.52 -3.12 -9.36
CA MET A 185 6.22 -4.07 -10.22
C MET A 185 5.61 -4.11 -11.62
N VAL A 186 6.46 -4.34 -12.62
CA VAL A 186 6.05 -4.54 -14.02
C VAL A 186 5.91 -6.03 -14.29
N ARG A 187 4.74 -6.49 -14.75
CA ARG A 187 4.49 -7.91 -15.07
C ARG A 187 5.45 -8.40 -16.15
N ASN A 188 5.91 -9.62 -16.02
CA ASN A 188 6.82 -10.31 -16.97
C ASN A 188 8.14 -9.57 -17.26
N SER A 189 8.50 -8.58 -16.47
CA SER A 189 9.70 -7.75 -16.69
C SER A 189 10.50 -7.50 -15.42
N SER A 190 9.85 -7.42 -14.27
CA SER A 190 10.51 -7.15 -12.99
C SER A 190 10.47 -8.35 -12.05
N TYR A 191 11.55 -8.53 -11.31
CA TYR A 191 11.75 -9.65 -10.40
C TYR A 191 12.38 -9.19 -9.09
N MET A 192 11.87 -9.70 -7.97
CA MET A 192 12.45 -9.50 -6.63
C MET A 192 12.70 -10.85 -5.98
N PHE A 193 13.92 -11.12 -5.54
CA PHE A 193 14.25 -12.31 -4.76
C PHE A 193 15.53 -12.10 -3.94
N VAL A 194 15.63 -12.78 -2.81
CA VAL A 194 16.85 -12.73 -1.97
C VAL A 194 18.02 -13.36 -2.71
N THR A 195 17.79 -14.50 -3.37
CA THR A 195 18.76 -15.16 -4.23
C THR A 195 18.08 -15.65 -5.50
N GLY A 196 18.80 -15.59 -6.64
CA GLY A 196 18.26 -15.99 -7.93
C GLY A 196 18.11 -17.51 -8.09
N PRO A 197 17.41 -17.96 -9.17
CA PRO A 197 17.12 -19.37 -9.43
C PRO A 197 18.34 -20.30 -9.40
N GLU A 198 19.49 -19.85 -9.88
CA GLU A 198 20.73 -20.65 -9.89
C GLU A 198 21.23 -20.99 -8.48
N VAL A 199 21.11 -20.03 -7.53
CA VAL A 199 21.48 -20.27 -6.14
C VAL A 199 20.44 -21.17 -5.47
N VAL A 200 19.15 -20.95 -5.72
CA VAL A 200 18.07 -21.84 -5.24
C VAL A 200 18.35 -23.27 -5.70
N LYS A 201 18.62 -23.49 -7.00
CA LYS A 201 18.95 -24.82 -7.53
C LYS A 201 20.16 -25.45 -6.86
N SER A 202 21.20 -24.66 -6.57
CA SER A 202 22.42 -25.19 -5.95
C SER A 202 22.25 -25.56 -4.47
N VAL A 203 21.36 -24.89 -3.74
CA VAL A 203 21.19 -25.05 -2.29
C VAL A 203 20.00 -25.96 -1.94
N THR A 204 18.84 -25.75 -2.57
CA THR A 204 17.60 -26.49 -2.27
C THR A 204 17.28 -27.58 -3.30
N HIS A 205 18.00 -27.60 -4.44
CA HIS A 205 17.76 -28.48 -5.59
C HIS A 205 16.41 -28.26 -6.28
N GLU A 206 15.76 -27.12 -6.04
CA GLU A 206 14.54 -26.70 -6.73
C GLU A 206 14.87 -26.08 -8.08
N GLU A 207 14.17 -26.48 -9.12
CA GLU A 207 14.21 -25.84 -10.43
C GLU A 207 13.02 -24.87 -10.54
N VAL A 208 13.30 -23.57 -10.60
CA VAL A 208 12.28 -22.52 -10.62
C VAL A 208 12.68 -21.45 -11.63
N SER A 209 11.70 -20.88 -12.34
CA SER A 209 11.93 -19.75 -13.23
C SER A 209 12.07 -18.43 -12.43
N PHE A 210 12.57 -17.38 -13.08
CA PHE A 210 12.60 -16.02 -12.49
C PHE A 210 11.20 -15.54 -12.12
N GLU A 211 10.21 -15.80 -13.00
CA GLU A 211 8.81 -15.38 -12.79
C GLU A 211 8.18 -16.15 -11.63
N ASP A 212 8.36 -17.46 -11.56
CA ASP A 212 7.77 -18.29 -10.50
C ASP A 212 8.44 -18.08 -9.14
N LEU A 213 9.71 -17.68 -9.11
CA LEU A 213 10.43 -17.40 -7.87
C LEU A 213 10.07 -16.03 -7.28
N GLY A 214 10.02 -15.00 -8.11
CA GLY A 214 9.87 -13.63 -7.62
C GLY A 214 9.36 -12.63 -8.65
N GLY A 215 8.51 -13.07 -9.57
CA GLY A 215 7.83 -12.20 -10.52
C GLY A 215 6.73 -11.35 -9.88
N ALA A 216 6.21 -10.40 -10.65
CA ALA A 216 5.17 -9.48 -10.19
C ALA A 216 3.91 -10.23 -9.71
N SER A 217 3.52 -11.33 -10.37
CA SER A 217 2.35 -12.13 -9.97
C SER A 217 2.55 -12.78 -8.61
N VAL A 218 3.73 -13.38 -8.34
CA VAL A 218 4.05 -13.99 -7.05
C VAL A 218 3.96 -12.95 -5.92
N HIS A 219 4.52 -11.78 -6.14
CA HIS A 219 4.57 -10.74 -5.10
C HIS A 219 3.25 -9.98 -4.93
N SER A 220 2.41 -9.91 -5.96
CA SER A 220 1.09 -9.26 -5.87
C SER A 220 -0.04 -10.17 -5.41
N GLU A 221 0.14 -11.52 -5.42
CA GLU A 221 -0.92 -12.47 -5.08
C GLU A 221 -0.59 -13.34 -3.85
N MET A 222 0.69 -13.72 -3.69
CA MET A 222 1.09 -14.69 -2.67
C MET A 222 1.81 -14.07 -1.49
N SER A 223 2.86 -13.25 -1.74
CA SER A 223 3.70 -12.69 -0.67
C SER A 223 3.23 -11.32 -0.15
N GLY A 224 2.46 -10.57 -0.95
CA GLY A 224 2.02 -9.23 -0.59
C GLY A 224 3.16 -8.17 -0.57
N VAL A 225 4.31 -8.46 -1.16
CA VAL A 225 5.41 -7.49 -1.27
C VAL A 225 5.07 -6.41 -2.29
N CYS A 226 4.46 -6.79 -3.42
CA CYS A 226 4.05 -5.86 -4.47
C CYS A 226 2.67 -5.26 -4.16
N HIS A 227 2.62 -3.95 -4.05
CA HIS A 227 1.37 -3.21 -3.79
C HIS A 227 0.55 -3.00 -5.06
N VAL A 228 1.21 -2.75 -6.20
CA VAL A 228 0.59 -2.50 -7.51
C VAL A 228 1.41 -3.18 -8.60
N ALA A 229 0.82 -4.11 -9.33
CA ALA A 229 1.42 -4.74 -10.50
C ALA A 229 0.79 -4.15 -11.77
N ALA A 230 1.63 -3.58 -12.66
CA ALA A 230 1.20 -2.98 -13.92
C ALA A 230 1.73 -3.77 -15.11
N ASP A 231 1.10 -3.58 -16.29
CA ASP A 231 1.44 -4.34 -17.49
C ASP A 231 2.62 -3.74 -18.27
N SER A 232 2.95 -2.46 -18.02
CA SER A 232 4.09 -1.78 -18.66
C SER A 232 4.81 -0.83 -17.70
N GLU A 233 6.04 -0.45 -18.05
CA GLU A 233 6.79 0.59 -17.32
C GLU A 233 6.04 1.93 -17.36
N ALA A 234 5.45 2.30 -18.50
CA ALA A 234 4.70 3.55 -18.65
C ALA A 234 3.46 3.58 -17.74
N ASP A 235 2.70 2.48 -17.68
CA ASP A 235 1.54 2.36 -16.77
C ASP A 235 1.98 2.44 -15.30
N THR A 236 3.11 1.80 -14.96
CA THR A 236 3.68 1.86 -13.61
C THR A 236 3.98 3.31 -13.21
N LEU A 237 4.65 4.07 -14.08
CA LEU A 237 5.00 5.46 -13.83
C LEU A 237 3.77 6.36 -13.73
N TYR A 238 2.76 6.13 -14.56
CA TYR A 238 1.46 6.80 -14.48
C TYR A 238 0.74 6.50 -13.15
N LEU A 239 0.72 5.24 -12.72
CA LEU A 239 0.09 4.83 -11.46
C LEU A 239 0.81 5.41 -10.24
N ILE A 240 2.12 5.61 -10.29
CA ILE A 240 2.88 6.33 -9.25
C ILE A 240 2.42 7.79 -9.16
N ARG A 241 2.29 8.50 -10.31
CA ARG A 241 1.76 9.86 -10.34
C ARG A 241 0.35 9.92 -9.73
N LYS A 242 -0.51 8.99 -10.12
CA LYS A 242 -1.88 8.88 -9.58
C LYS A 242 -1.89 8.62 -8.06
N LEU A 243 -1.02 7.73 -7.55
CA LEU A 243 -0.90 7.51 -6.11
C LEU A 243 -0.51 8.80 -5.37
N LEU A 244 0.50 9.52 -5.87
CA LEU A 244 0.97 10.77 -5.25
C LEU A 244 -0.13 11.82 -5.15
N SER A 245 -1.11 11.84 -6.06
CA SER A 245 -2.22 12.79 -5.99
C SER A 245 -3.08 12.63 -4.72
N TYR A 246 -3.08 11.45 -4.09
CA TYR A 246 -3.80 11.19 -2.84
C TYR A 246 -2.98 11.48 -1.59
N LEU A 247 -1.64 11.59 -1.71
CA LEU A 247 -0.74 11.70 -0.57
C LEU A 247 -0.35 13.16 -0.29
N PRO A 248 -0.08 13.52 0.97
CA PRO A 248 0.52 14.82 1.30
C PRO A 248 1.99 14.84 0.86
N GLN A 249 2.62 16.01 0.99
CA GLN A 249 4.04 16.17 0.70
C GLN A 249 4.91 15.48 1.76
N ASN A 250 4.49 15.54 3.01
CA ASN A 250 5.15 14.93 4.17
C ASN A 250 4.15 14.78 5.33
N ASN A 251 4.58 14.28 6.46
CA ASN A 251 3.75 14.02 7.64
C ASN A 251 3.29 15.31 8.38
N MET A 252 3.81 16.46 8.04
CA MET A 252 3.43 17.74 8.65
C MET A 252 2.32 18.47 7.86
N GLU A 253 1.98 17.95 6.69
CA GLU A 253 0.97 18.50 5.81
C GLU A 253 -0.22 17.55 5.69
N ASP A 254 -1.38 18.11 5.40
CA ASP A 254 -2.57 17.33 5.06
C ASP A 254 -2.58 17.03 3.55
N PRO A 255 -3.22 15.94 3.10
CA PRO A 255 -3.42 15.68 1.68
C PRO A 255 -4.13 16.84 0.97
N ALA A 256 -3.71 17.14 -0.25
CA ALA A 256 -4.28 18.25 -1.02
C ALA A 256 -5.79 18.02 -1.27
N TYR A 257 -6.59 19.05 -0.94
CA TYR A 257 -7.99 19.11 -1.34
C TYR A 257 -8.08 19.29 -2.86
N MET A 258 -8.94 18.50 -3.52
CA MET A 258 -9.21 18.63 -4.95
C MET A 258 -10.70 18.87 -5.17
N GLN A 259 -11.04 20.05 -5.62
CA GLN A 259 -12.42 20.32 -6.03
C GLN A 259 -12.78 19.46 -7.24
N ASN A 260 -13.93 18.80 -7.16
CA ASN A 260 -14.50 17.99 -8.25
C ASN A 260 -15.91 18.48 -8.58
N GLY A 261 -16.53 17.90 -9.60
CA GLY A 261 -17.89 18.23 -10.02
C GLY A 261 -18.97 17.33 -9.43
N ASP A 262 -18.60 16.35 -8.59
CA ASP A 262 -19.57 15.41 -8.01
C ASP A 262 -20.29 16.06 -6.83
N ASP A 263 -21.64 16.09 -6.88
CA ASP A 263 -22.47 16.71 -5.87
C ASP A 263 -22.23 16.07 -4.49
N PRO A 264 -21.78 16.82 -3.47
CA PRO A 264 -21.61 16.31 -2.12
C PRO A 264 -22.91 15.82 -1.48
N LEU A 265 -24.06 16.34 -1.94
CA LEU A 265 -25.39 15.94 -1.44
C LEU A 265 -26.05 14.81 -2.26
N ARG A 266 -25.37 14.27 -3.26
CA ARG A 266 -25.86 13.17 -4.07
C ARG A 266 -26.22 11.98 -3.19
N MET A 267 -27.50 11.56 -3.27
CA MET A 267 -28.00 10.31 -2.70
C MET A 267 -27.99 9.23 -3.77
N GLU A 268 -27.54 8.04 -3.41
CA GLU A 268 -27.43 6.91 -4.34
C GLU A 268 -28.51 5.86 -4.03
N GLU A 269 -29.62 5.91 -4.73
CA GLU A 269 -30.77 5.03 -4.50
C GLU A 269 -30.43 3.53 -4.69
N ALA A 270 -29.44 3.21 -5.52
CA ALA A 270 -29.02 1.82 -5.74
C ALA A 270 -28.46 1.17 -4.48
N LEU A 271 -27.94 1.95 -3.52
CA LEU A 271 -27.45 1.44 -2.24
C LEU A 271 -28.55 0.82 -1.39
N ASP A 272 -29.81 1.27 -1.50
CA ASP A 272 -30.92 0.74 -0.69
C ASP A 272 -31.24 -0.73 -1.00
N HIS A 273 -30.81 -1.21 -2.16
CA HIS A 273 -31.11 -2.56 -2.65
C HIS A 273 -29.85 -3.40 -2.92
N ILE A 274 -28.65 -2.89 -2.57
CA ILE A 274 -27.39 -3.57 -2.90
C ILE A 274 -27.11 -4.78 -1.98
N ILE A 275 -27.62 -4.75 -0.75
CA ILE A 275 -27.47 -5.85 0.19
C ILE A 275 -28.55 -6.90 -0.12
N PRO A 276 -28.18 -8.16 -0.44
CA PRO A 276 -29.17 -9.22 -0.64
C PRO A 276 -29.97 -9.52 0.62
N ASP A 277 -31.27 -9.78 0.45
CA ASP A 277 -32.17 -10.22 1.55
C ASP A 277 -31.70 -11.53 2.20
N ASP A 278 -31.12 -12.43 1.41
CA ASP A 278 -30.53 -13.67 1.90
C ASP A 278 -29.13 -13.39 2.47
N PRO A 279 -28.91 -13.51 3.78
CA PRO A 279 -27.64 -13.19 4.43
C PRO A 279 -26.48 -14.11 4.00
N SER A 280 -26.77 -15.24 3.31
CA SER A 280 -25.74 -16.12 2.75
C SER A 280 -25.24 -15.68 1.38
N LYS A 281 -25.97 -14.81 0.68
CA LYS A 281 -25.57 -14.31 -0.65
C LYS A 281 -24.50 -13.24 -0.53
N PRO A 282 -23.40 -13.38 -1.28
CA PRO A 282 -22.36 -12.34 -1.33
C PRO A 282 -22.80 -11.16 -2.20
N TYR A 283 -22.18 -10.02 -1.97
CA TYR A 283 -22.17 -8.86 -2.84
C TYR A 283 -20.74 -8.30 -2.92
N ASN A 284 -20.48 -7.43 -3.89
CA ASN A 284 -19.15 -6.84 -4.05
C ASN A 284 -19.07 -5.49 -3.33
N MET A 285 -18.29 -5.40 -2.27
CA MET A 285 -18.10 -4.17 -1.51
C MET A 285 -17.50 -3.03 -2.33
N LYS A 286 -16.74 -3.34 -3.39
CA LYS A 286 -16.17 -2.32 -4.28
C LYS A 286 -17.25 -1.51 -5.00
N ASP A 287 -18.43 -2.09 -5.24
CA ASP A 287 -19.55 -1.38 -5.86
C ASP A 287 -20.12 -0.33 -4.91
N ILE A 288 -20.26 -0.65 -3.61
CA ILE A 288 -20.63 0.32 -2.57
C ILE A 288 -19.59 1.46 -2.51
N ILE A 289 -18.31 1.11 -2.46
CA ILE A 289 -17.23 2.10 -2.43
C ILE A 289 -17.36 3.07 -3.61
N ARG A 290 -17.50 2.56 -4.83
CA ARG A 290 -17.62 3.41 -6.04
C ARG A 290 -18.85 4.29 -6.05
N MET A 291 -19.97 3.84 -5.50
CA MET A 291 -21.19 4.63 -5.39
C MET A 291 -21.06 5.77 -4.37
N VAL A 292 -20.22 5.62 -3.37
CA VAL A 292 -20.06 6.60 -2.27
C VAL A 292 -18.99 7.64 -2.58
N VAL A 293 -17.87 7.25 -3.20
CA VAL A 293 -16.72 8.13 -3.42
C VAL A 293 -16.92 9.07 -4.60
N ASP A 294 -16.10 10.11 -4.68
CA ASP A 294 -16.14 11.10 -5.74
C ASP A 294 -15.85 10.45 -7.10
N ASP A 295 -16.72 10.74 -8.09
CA ASP A 295 -16.63 10.26 -9.48
C ASP A 295 -16.46 8.72 -9.59
N GLY A 296 -16.78 7.96 -8.57
CA GLY A 296 -16.58 6.52 -8.50
C GLY A 296 -15.10 6.08 -8.54
N GLN A 297 -14.17 7.01 -8.33
CA GLN A 297 -12.73 6.77 -8.45
C GLN A 297 -12.17 6.14 -7.17
N PHE A 298 -11.71 4.90 -7.30
CA PHE A 298 -11.07 4.16 -6.22
C PHE A 298 -9.70 3.64 -6.68
N TYR A 299 -8.64 3.98 -5.96
CA TYR A 299 -7.28 3.51 -6.20
C TYR A 299 -6.94 2.39 -5.23
N GLU A 300 -7.18 1.15 -5.65
CA GLU A 300 -6.98 -0.04 -4.83
C GLU A 300 -5.49 -0.38 -4.67
N ILE A 301 -5.09 -0.75 -3.48
CA ILE A 301 -3.76 -1.24 -3.12
C ILE A 301 -3.86 -2.73 -2.78
N HIS A 302 -2.92 -3.55 -3.25
CA HIS A 302 -2.93 -5.00 -3.03
C HIS A 302 -4.22 -5.68 -3.54
N GLU A 303 -4.70 -5.30 -4.72
CA GLU A 303 -5.97 -5.80 -5.27
C GLU A 303 -6.06 -7.34 -5.24
N ASN A 304 -4.98 -8.02 -5.60
CA ASN A 304 -4.94 -9.48 -5.72
C ASN A 304 -4.43 -10.20 -4.44
N TYR A 305 -3.90 -9.46 -3.46
CA TYR A 305 -3.42 -10.02 -2.21
C TYR A 305 -4.46 -9.87 -1.11
N ALA A 306 -4.76 -10.96 -0.39
CA ALA A 306 -5.75 -10.96 0.69
C ALA A 306 -7.05 -10.24 0.28
N ALA A 307 -7.67 -10.68 -0.82
CA ALA A 307 -8.80 -10.01 -1.45
C ALA A 307 -10.09 -10.04 -0.61
N ASN A 308 -10.10 -10.76 0.52
CA ASN A 308 -11.16 -10.74 1.54
C ASN A 308 -11.20 -9.41 2.33
N ILE A 309 -10.18 -8.56 2.20
CA ILE A 309 -10.18 -7.17 2.63
C ILE A 309 -9.70 -6.26 1.50
N VAL A 310 -10.40 -5.16 1.29
CA VAL A 310 -10.10 -4.13 0.30
C VAL A 310 -9.46 -2.94 1.02
N VAL A 311 -8.34 -2.44 0.50
CA VAL A 311 -7.72 -1.21 0.97
C VAL A 311 -7.32 -0.35 -0.22
N GLY A 312 -7.42 0.97 -0.08
CA GLY A 312 -7.05 1.89 -1.16
C GLY A 312 -7.42 3.32 -0.87
N PHE A 313 -7.12 4.19 -1.80
CA PHE A 313 -7.37 5.62 -1.71
C PHE A 313 -8.54 6.05 -2.58
N ALA A 314 -9.28 7.04 -2.11
CA ALA A 314 -10.33 7.69 -2.87
C ALA A 314 -10.42 9.16 -2.46
N ARG A 315 -11.36 9.88 -3.08
CA ARG A 315 -11.76 11.21 -2.61
C ARG A 315 -13.21 11.20 -2.17
N LEU A 316 -13.50 11.97 -1.16
CA LEU A 316 -14.84 12.13 -0.62
C LEU A 316 -15.08 13.62 -0.31
N GLY A 317 -15.95 14.26 -1.10
CA GLY A 317 -16.14 15.71 -1.05
C GLY A 317 -14.84 16.49 -1.33
N GLY A 318 -13.96 15.98 -2.20
CA GLY A 318 -12.66 16.56 -2.53
C GLY A 318 -11.51 16.21 -1.58
N HIS A 319 -11.79 15.66 -0.39
CA HIS A 319 -10.77 15.23 0.58
C HIS A 319 -10.24 13.85 0.23
N SER A 320 -8.92 13.65 0.32
CA SER A 320 -8.30 12.34 0.18
C SER A 320 -8.61 11.50 1.42
N ILE A 321 -9.03 10.25 1.22
CA ILE A 321 -9.35 9.29 2.29
C ILE A 321 -8.72 7.93 2.01
N GLY A 322 -8.38 7.21 3.08
CA GLY A 322 -8.02 5.80 3.04
C GLY A 322 -9.25 4.93 3.33
N ILE A 323 -9.56 4.02 2.44
CA ILE A 323 -10.68 3.08 2.58
C ILE A 323 -10.18 1.72 3.01
N ILE A 324 -10.81 1.14 4.03
CA ILE A 324 -10.64 -0.24 4.46
C ILE A 324 -12.02 -0.90 4.45
N ALA A 325 -12.17 -2.03 3.80
CA ALA A 325 -13.49 -2.66 3.70
C ALA A 325 -13.40 -4.18 3.67
N ASN A 326 -14.28 -4.88 4.38
CA ASN A 326 -14.43 -6.31 4.21
C ASN A 326 -15.03 -6.60 2.84
N GLN A 327 -14.59 -7.67 2.17
CA GLN A 327 -15.11 -8.09 0.87
C GLN A 327 -15.96 -9.38 1.01
N PRO A 328 -17.28 -9.27 1.11
CA PRO A 328 -18.14 -10.44 1.30
C PRO A 328 -18.09 -11.47 0.17
N ALA A 329 -17.70 -11.03 -1.04
CA ALA A 329 -17.56 -11.92 -2.19
C ALA A 329 -16.34 -12.87 -2.07
N VAL A 330 -15.41 -12.59 -1.15
CA VAL A 330 -14.21 -13.40 -0.93
C VAL A 330 -14.18 -13.85 0.52
N LEU A 331 -14.20 -15.17 0.76
CA LEU A 331 -14.20 -15.75 2.11
C LEU A 331 -15.24 -15.11 3.06
N ALA A 332 -16.38 -14.67 2.51
CA ALA A 332 -17.44 -13.97 3.26
C ALA A 332 -16.97 -12.72 4.05
N GLY A 333 -15.83 -12.14 3.68
CA GLY A 333 -15.26 -10.96 4.37
C GLY A 333 -14.59 -11.26 5.73
N VAL A 334 -14.32 -12.53 6.07
CA VAL A 334 -13.63 -12.88 7.32
C VAL A 334 -12.24 -12.23 7.39
N LEU A 335 -11.74 -12.00 8.60
CA LEU A 335 -10.35 -11.60 8.82
C LEU A 335 -9.48 -12.85 8.99
N ASP A 336 -8.42 -12.95 8.21
CA ASP A 336 -7.35 -13.93 8.34
C ASP A 336 -6.01 -13.27 8.60
N ILE A 337 -4.93 -14.03 8.67
CA ILE A 337 -3.57 -13.52 8.92
C ILE A 337 -3.21 -12.45 7.88
N LYS A 338 -3.37 -12.76 6.59
CA LYS A 338 -2.94 -11.87 5.50
C LYS A 338 -3.77 -10.59 5.43
N SER A 339 -5.08 -10.69 5.55
CA SER A 339 -5.98 -9.53 5.55
C SER A 339 -5.77 -8.61 6.75
N SER A 340 -5.49 -9.18 7.92
CA SER A 340 -5.18 -8.42 9.12
C SER A 340 -3.87 -7.61 8.96
N GLU A 341 -2.83 -8.21 8.38
CA GLU A 341 -1.55 -7.53 8.14
C GLU A 341 -1.65 -6.47 7.04
N LYS A 342 -2.34 -6.78 5.93
CA LYS A 342 -2.62 -5.82 4.85
C LYS A 342 -3.33 -4.57 5.37
N ALA A 343 -4.41 -4.75 6.11
CA ALA A 343 -5.17 -3.64 6.67
C ALA A 343 -4.39 -2.87 7.73
N ALA A 344 -3.68 -3.55 8.64
CA ALA A 344 -2.89 -2.90 9.67
C ALA A 344 -1.80 -1.98 9.09
N ARG A 345 -1.08 -2.44 8.07
CA ARG A 345 -0.06 -1.62 7.37
C ARG A 345 -0.70 -0.40 6.73
N PHE A 346 -1.83 -0.56 6.05
CA PHE A 346 -2.52 0.53 5.37
C PHE A 346 -3.07 1.58 6.35
N VAL A 347 -3.70 1.16 7.45
CA VAL A 347 -4.16 2.05 8.52
C VAL A 347 -3.01 2.87 9.09
N ARG A 348 -1.86 2.24 9.38
CA ARG A 348 -0.69 2.94 9.91
C ARG A 348 -0.11 3.95 8.91
N PHE A 349 -0.09 3.60 7.64
CA PHE A 349 0.34 4.53 6.60
C PHE A 349 -0.57 5.76 6.54
N CYS A 350 -1.89 5.56 6.51
CA CYS A 350 -2.85 6.66 6.49
C CYS A 350 -2.70 7.57 7.72
N ASP A 351 -2.55 6.99 8.91
CA ASP A 351 -2.35 7.75 10.15
C ASP A 351 -1.05 8.55 10.13
N ALA A 352 0.05 7.95 9.65
CA ALA A 352 1.35 8.63 9.55
C ALA A 352 1.32 9.85 8.61
N PHE A 353 0.43 9.85 7.62
CA PHE A 353 0.34 10.89 6.60
C PHE A 353 -0.98 11.67 6.61
N ASN A 354 -1.63 11.78 7.78
CA ASN A 354 -2.82 12.61 8.01
C ASN A 354 -4.00 12.30 7.05
N ILE A 355 -4.11 11.05 6.58
CA ILE A 355 -5.18 10.63 5.68
C ILE A 355 -6.33 10.06 6.51
N PRO A 356 -7.53 10.67 6.49
CA PRO A 356 -8.70 10.16 7.20
C PRO A 356 -9.06 8.74 6.75
N LEU A 357 -9.57 7.93 7.68
CA LEU A 357 -9.95 6.53 7.45
C LEU A 357 -11.47 6.39 7.31
N LEU A 358 -11.90 5.72 6.26
CA LEU A 358 -13.27 5.25 6.08
C LEU A 358 -13.31 3.73 6.06
N THR A 359 -14.05 3.14 7.00
CA THR A 359 -14.17 1.69 7.14
C THR A 359 -15.58 1.22 6.81
N PHE A 360 -15.72 0.31 5.83
CA PHE A 360 -16.98 -0.42 5.57
C PHE A 360 -16.90 -1.82 6.18
N VAL A 361 -17.88 -2.17 6.99
CA VAL A 361 -17.86 -3.40 7.79
C VAL A 361 -18.95 -4.38 7.33
N ASP A 362 -18.52 -5.54 6.89
CA ASP A 362 -19.33 -6.76 6.74
C ASP A 362 -18.43 -7.96 7.08
N VAL A 363 -18.30 -8.26 8.38
CA VAL A 363 -17.34 -9.23 8.89
C VAL A 363 -18.01 -10.25 9.82
N PRO A 364 -18.02 -11.56 9.46
CA PRO A 364 -18.57 -12.59 10.32
C PRO A 364 -17.65 -13.03 11.47
N GLY A 365 -16.39 -12.59 11.48
CA GLY A 365 -15.40 -12.94 12.49
C GLY A 365 -13.99 -13.08 11.93
N PHE A 366 -13.10 -13.62 12.75
CA PHE A 366 -11.80 -14.13 12.32
C PHE A 366 -11.94 -15.55 11.77
N LEU A 367 -11.12 -15.90 10.78
CA LEU A 367 -11.13 -17.23 10.16
C LEU A 367 -10.66 -18.27 11.18
N PRO A 368 -11.51 -19.26 11.54
CA PRO A 368 -11.11 -20.33 12.43
C PRO A 368 -10.27 -21.40 11.70
N GLY A 369 -9.54 -22.19 12.45
CA GLY A 369 -8.83 -23.37 11.95
C GLY A 369 -7.38 -23.45 12.42
N THR A 370 -6.84 -24.66 12.42
CA THR A 370 -5.48 -24.95 12.90
C THR A 370 -4.41 -24.19 12.13
N ASP A 371 -4.56 -24.02 10.82
CA ASP A 371 -3.61 -23.28 9.99
C ASP A 371 -3.54 -21.79 10.40
N GLN A 372 -4.70 -21.20 10.73
CA GLN A 372 -4.75 -19.82 11.21
C GLN A 372 -4.18 -19.70 12.63
N GLU A 373 -4.56 -20.60 13.54
CA GLU A 373 -4.06 -20.58 14.92
C GLU A 373 -2.54 -20.82 14.96
N HIS A 374 -2.06 -21.83 14.25
CA HIS A 374 -0.63 -22.15 14.19
C HIS A 374 0.17 -21.10 13.39
N GLY A 375 -0.45 -20.48 12.39
CA GLY A 375 0.13 -19.38 11.61
C GLY A 375 0.20 -18.04 12.37
N GLY A 376 -0.50 -17.91 13.49
CA GLY A 376 -0.45 -16.75 14.38
C GLY A 376 -1.54 -15.70 14.12
N ILE A 377 -2.78 -16.12 13.82
CA ILE A 377 -3.93 -15.23 13.61
C ILE A 377 -4.14 -14.27 14.79
N ILE A 378 -3.91 -14.72 16.03
CA ILE A 378 -4.05 -13.87 17.24
C ILE A 378 -3.08 -12.70 17.16
N ARG A 379 -1.82 -12.95 16.79
CA ARG A 379 -0.80 -11.90 16.65
C ARG A 379 -1.13 -10.96 15.49
N SER A 380 -1.52 -11.49 14.33
CA SER A 380 -1.85 -10.69 13.14
C SER A 380 -3.14 -9.87 13.34
N GLY A 381 -4.17 -10.45 13.97
CA GLY A 381 -5.37 -9.72 14.36
C GLY A 381 -5.08 -8.61 15.37
N ALA A 382 -4.16 -8.87 16.32
CA ALA A 382 -3.71 -7.85 17.27
C ALA A 382 -2.97 -6.68 16.59
N LYS A 383 -2.26 -6.90 15.46
CA LYS A 383 -1.66 -5.80 14.66
C LYS A 383 -2.73 -4.84 14.13
N LEU A 384 -3.82 -5.36 13.59
CA LEU A 384 -4.91 -4.55 13.06
C LEU A 384 -5.62 -3.77 14.17
N LEU A 385 -5.94 -4.44 15.27
CA LEU A 385 -6.51 -3.79 16.46
C LEU A 385 -5.59 -2.66 16.95
N TYR A 386 -4.30 -2.94 17.06
CA TYR A 386 -3.30 -1.97 17.49
C TYR A 386 -3.27 -0.75 16.56
N ALA A 387 -3.24 -0.97 15.24
CA ALA A 387 -3.21 0.09 14.25
C ALA A 387 -4.41 1.05 14.38
N TYR A 388 -5.61 0.53 14.51
CA TYR A 388 -6.81 1.37 14.70
C TYR A 388 -6.84 2.08 16.06
N CYS A 389 -6.40 1.42 17.14
CA CYS A 389 -6.33 2.05 18.46
C CYS A 389 -5.29 3.18 18.51
N GLU A 390 -4.18 3.03 17.79
CA GLU A 390 -3.10 4.02 17.75
C GLU A 390 -3.42 5.21 16.83
N ALA A 391 -4.20 4.97 15.75
CA ALA A 391 -4.51 6.00 14.76
C ALA A 391 -5.26 7.19 15.36
N THR A 392 -4.77 8.39 15.02
CA THR A 392 -5.24 9.69 15.52
C THR A 392 -6.02 10.49 14.47
N VAL A 393 -5.93 10.12 13.20
CA VAL A 393 -6.70 10.73 12.11
C VAL A 393 -8.21 10.53 12.28
N PRO A 394 -9.08 11.32 11.61
CA PRO A 394 -10.51 11.05 11.56
C PRO A 394 -10.82 9.61 11.15
N LYS A 395 -11.71 8.95 11.90
CA LYS A 395 -12.13 7.56 11.64
C LYS A 395 -13.64 7.48 11.51
N LEU A 396 -14.10 7.21 10.29
CA LEU A 396 -15.50 7.02 9.93
C LEU A 396 -15.75 5.54 9.70
N THR A 397 -16.88 5.02 10.17
CA THR A 397 -17.24 3.61 10.01
C THR A 397 -18.68 3.47 9.58
N VAL A 398 -18.95 2.59 8.62
CA VAL A 398 -20.29 2.20 8.19
C VAL A 398 -20.41 0.69 8.28
N VAL A 399 -21.30 0.21 9.16
CA VAL A 399 -21.63 -1.21 9.24
C VAL A 399 -22.75 -1.48 8.24
N THR A 400 -22.42 -2.19 7.16
CA THR A 400 -23.35 -2.47 6.06
C THR A 400 -24.20 -3.72 6.32
N ARG A 401 -23.62 -4.76 6.95
CA ARG A 401 -24.33 -6.00 7.27
C ARG A 401 -23.75 -6.64 8.54
N LYS A 402 -22.90 -7.67 8.45
CA LYS A 402 -22.39 -8.43 9.61
C LYS A 402 -21.28 -7.68 10.34
N ALA A 403 -21.33 -7.73 11.66
CA ALA A 403 -20.25 -7.25 12.53
C ALA A 403 -20.23 -8.08 13.80
N TYR A 404 -19.52 -9.24 13.78
CA TYR A 404 -19.60 -10.23 14.85
C TYR A 404 -18.30 -10.37 15.63
N GLY A 405 -18.46 -10.55 16.93
CA GLY A 405 -17.39 -10.87 17.87
C GLY A 405 -16.27 -9.84 17.91
N GLY A 406 -15.05 -10.30 18.19
CA GLY A 406 -13.87 -9.42 18.22
C GLY A 406 -13.55 -8.72 16.90
N ALA A 407 -14.04 -9.24 15.76
CA ALA A 407 -13.87 -8.58 14.47
C ALA A 407 -14.68 -7.27 14.37
N TYR A 408 -15.86 -7.19 15.02
CA TYR A 408 -16.58 -5.93 15.18
C TYR A 408 -15.71 -4.89 15.90
N ASP A 409 -15.04 -5.27 17.00
CA ASP A 409 -14.18 -4.34 17.74
C ASP A 409 -13.03 -3.86 16.88
N VAL A 410 -12.36 -4.79 16.17
CA VAL A 410 -11.14 -4.52 15.38
C VAL A 410 -11.41 -3.61 14.19
N MET A 411 -12.58 -3.74 13.53
CA MET A 411 -12.93 -2.95 12.33
C MET A 411 -13.42 -1.54 12.67
N SER A 412 -12.60 -0.78 13.38
CA SER A 412 -12.83 0.65 13.68
C SER A 412 -14.11 0.93 14.49
N SER A 413 -14.39 0.09 15.50
CA SER A 413 -15.54 0.31 16.38
C SER A 413 -15.44 1.61 17.18
N LYS A 414 -16.58 2.09 17.68
CA LYS A 414 -16.67 3.24 18.59
C LYS A 414 -15.74 3.09 19.81
N HIS A 415 -15.59 1.86 20.32
CA HIS A 415 -14.80 1.56 21.52
C HIS A 415 -13.31 1.76 21.34
N ILE A 416 -12.78 1.68 20.12
CA ILE A 416 -11.37 1.89 19.81
C ILE A 416 -11.12 3.24 19.12
N ARG A 417 -11.79 4.28 19.59
CA ARG A 417 -11.64 5.67 19.13
C ARG A 417 -12.23 5.94 17.73
N GLY A 418 -13.23 5.17 17.27
CA GLY A 418 -14.03 5.51 16.09
C GLY A 418 -14.77 6.84 16.33
N ASP A 419 -14.60 7.84 15.45
CA ASP A 419 -15.21 9.16 15.66
C ASP A 419 -16.70 9.16 15.31
N ILE A 420 -17.05 8.66 14.12
CA ILE A 420 -18.44 8.50 13.67
C ILE A 420 -18.65 7.08 13.19
N ASN A 421 -19.56 6.39 13.84
CA ASN A 421 -19.94 5.02 13.52
C ASN A 421 -21.41 4.98 13.11
N LEU A 422 -21.67 4.72 11.85
CA LEU A 422 -23.00 4.59 11.25
C LEU A 422 -23.31 3.12 10.95
N ALA A 423 -24.58 2.80 10.87
CA ALA A 423 -25.01 1.48 10.41
C ALA A 423 -26.18 1.61 9.44
N TRP A 424 -26.30 0.65 8.53
CA TRP A 424 -27.50 0.47 7.73
C TRP A 424 -28.54 -0.36 8.50
N PRO A 425 -29.84 -0.31 8.15
CA PRO A 425 -30.87 -1.14 8.78
C PRO A 425 -30.60 -2.65 8.66
N SER A 426 -29.87 -3.07 7.64
CA SER A 426 -29.41 -4.45 7.41
C SER A 426 -28.27 -4.91 8.32
N ALA A 427 -27.73 -4.02 9.18
CA ALA A 427 -26.61 -4.36 10.04
C ALA A 427 -26.99 -5.34 11.15
N GLU A 428 -26.13 -6.32 11.38
CA GLU A 428 -26.22 -7.29 12.46
C GLU A 428 -24.99 -7.18 13.35
N ILE A 429 -25.14 -6.59 14.53
CA ILE A 429 -24.05 -6.39 15.48
C ILE A 429 -24.26 -7.29 16.70
N ALA A 430 -23.41 -8.31 16.89
CA ALA A 430 -23.60 -9.32 17.94
C ALA A 430 -22.26 -9.98 18.33
N VAL A 431 -22.27 -10.66 19.48
CA VAL A 431 -21.10 -11.43 19.95
C VAL A 431 -20.72 -12.56 18.98
N MET A 432 -21.72 -13.15 18.32
CA MET A 432 -21.56 -14.16 17.27
C MET A 432 -22.78 -14.21 16.38
N GLY A 433 -22.66 -14.83 15.21
CA GLY A 433 -23.79 -15.03 14.32
C GLY A 433 -24.94 -15.80 14.96
N PRO A 434 -26.20 -15.47 14.61
CA PRO A 434 -27.40 -16.05 15.22
C PRO A 434 -27.40 -17.58 15.25
N GLU A 435 -26.98 -18.22 14.16
CA GLU A 435 -26.92 -19.70 14.05
C GLU A 435 -25.96 -20.32 15.07
N GLY A 436 -24.80 -19.69 15.31
CA GLY A 436 -23.83 -20.14 16.30
C GLY A 436 -24.33 -19.94 17.73
N ALA A 437 -24.91 -18.77 17.99
CA ALA A 437 -25.47 -18.43 19.29
C ALA A 437 -26.58 -19.39 19.72
N VAL A 438 -27.51 -19.68 18.83
CA VAL A 438 -28.64 -20.60 19.08
C VAL A 438 -28.15 -22.02 19.38
N ASN A 439 -27.15 -22.52 18.64
CA ASN A 439 -26.59 -23.85 18.89
C ASN A 439 -25.93 -23.98 20.27
N ILE A 440 -25.40 -22.88 20.82
CA ILE A 440 -24.80 -22.87 22.16
C ILE A 440 -25.85 -22.68 23.25
N ILE A 441 -26.68 -21.63 23.14
CA ILE A 441 -27.63 -21.22 24.18
C ILE A 441 -28.74 -22.23 24.33
N PHE A 442 -29.29 -22.69 23.21
CA PHE A 442 -30.47 -23.55 23.17
C PHE A 442 -30.13 -25.03 22.93
N ARG A 443 -28.88 -25.45 23.09
CA ARG A 443 -28.41 -26.83 22.84
C ARG A 443 -29.31 -27.89 23.50
N LYS A 444 -29.72 -27.66 24.75
CA LYS A 444 -30.57 -28.62 25.53
C LYS A 444 -32.01 -28.63 25.04
N GLU A 445 -32.53 -27.51 24.56
CA GLU A 445 -33.88 -27.40 24.01
C GLU A 445 -33.96 -28.07 22.64
N LEU A 446 -33.01 -27.79 21.76
CA LEU A 446 -32.91 -28.41 20.44
C LEU A 446 -32.80 -29.94 20.53
N ALA A 447 -32.03 -30.46 21.50
CA ALA A 447 -31.90 -31.90 21.71
C ALA A 447 -33.17 -32.60 22.18
N LYS A 448 -34.17 -31.86 22.68
CA LYS A 448 -35.45 -32.36 23.15
C LYS A 448 -36.63 -32.08 22.21
N SER A 449 -36.40 -31.30 21.16
CA SER A 449 -37.41 -30.92 20.18
C SER A 449 -37.82 -32.11 19.32
N GLU A 450 -39.08 -32.22 18.98
CA GLU A 450 -39.61 -33.20 18.02
C GLU A 450 -39.14 -32.88 16.60
N ASP A 451 -38.99 -31.57 16.26
CA ASP A 451 -38.36 -31.10 15.01
C ASP A 451 -37.25 -30.09 15.35
N PRO A 452 -36.02 -30.58 15.51
CA PRO A 452 -34.88 -29.72 15.83
C PRO A 452 -34.52 -28.71 14.71
N VAL A 453 -34.85 -29.01 13.45
CA VAL A 453 -34.51 -28.14 12.30
C VAL A 453 -35.44 -26.93 12.28
N GLN A 454 -36.77 -27.17 12.39
CA GLN A 454 -37.74 -26.10 12.43
C GLN A 454 -37.53 -25.24 13.69
N ARG A 455 -37.39 -25.87 14.86
CA ARG A 455 -37.18 -25.14 16.12
C ARG A 455 -35.92 -24.30 16.11
N ARG A 456 -34.84 -24.80 15.50
CA ARG A 456 -33.59 -24.03 15.30
C ARG A 456 -33.84 -22.79 14.44
N ALA A 457 -34.58 -22.90 13.34
CA ALA A 457 -34.87 -21.77 12.46
C ALA A 457 -35.70 -20.69 13.21
N GLU A 458 -36.69 -21.07 13.99
CA GLU A 458 -37.48 -20.17 14.83
C GLU A 458 -36.59 -19.42 15.84
N LEU A 459 -35.72 -20.14 16.56
CA LEU A 459 -34.84 -19.57 17.57
C LEU A 459 -33.76 -18.64 16.94
N VAL A 460 -33.29 -18.94 15.74
CA VAL A 460 -32.38 -18.09 14.99
C VAL A 460 -33.06 -16.76 14.67
N GLU A 461 -34.33 -16.78 14.22
CA GLU A 461 -35.05 -15.57 13.89
C GLU A 461 -35.41 -14.75 15.15
N GLU A 462 -35.82 -15.43 16.23
CA GLU A 462 -36.02 -14.78 17.54
C GLU A 462 -34.71 -14.11 18.04
N TYR A 463 -33.57 -14.80 17.92
CA TYR A 463 -32.26 -14.26 18.34
C TYR A 463 -31.86 -13.07 17.48
N ARG A 464 -32.05 -13.17 16.15
CA ARG A 464 -31.75 -12.07 15.21
C ARG A 464 -32.56 -10.82 15.56
N GLY A 465 -33.87 -10.94 15.70
CA GLY A 465 -34.72 -9.82 16.06
C GLY A 465 -34.40 -9.19 17.42
N LYS A 466 -33.94 -10.00 18.39
CA LYS A 466 -33.69 -9.54 19.75
C LYS A 466 -32.28 -9.00 19.97
N PHE A 467 -31.25 -9.54 19.31
CA PHE A 467 -29.85 -9.27 19.63
C PHE A 467 -28.99 -8.86 18.43
N ALA A 468 -29.26 -9.35 17.22
CA ALA A 468 -28.46 -9.14 16.04
C ALA A 468 -29.12 -8.10 15.11
N ASN A 469 -29.25 -6.87 15.59
CA ASN A 469 -29.74 -5.72 14.83
C ASN A 469 -29.01 -4.44 15.26
N PRO A 470 -29.02 -3.37 14.44
CA PRO A 470 -28.26 -2.16 14.75
C PRO A 470 -28.83 -1.36 15.92
N TYR A 471 -30.13 -1.49 16.21
CA TYR A 471 -30.82 -0.64 17.19
C TYR A 471 -30.41 -0.94 18.63
N ILE A 472 -29.99 -2.17 18.92
CA ILE A 472 -29.44 -2.54 20.24
C ILE A 472 -28.11 -1.81 20.49
N ALA A 473 -27.22 -1.80 19.50
CA ALA A 473 -25.95 -1.07 19.59
C ALA A 473 -26.20 0.45 19.65
N ALA A 474 -27.12 0.97 18.84
CA ALA A 474 -27.50 2.39 18.84
C ALA A 474 -28.08 2.84 20.18
N SER A 475 -28.96 2.04 20.81
CA SER A 475 -29.53 2.36 22.12
C SER A 475 -28.50 2.46 23.25
N ARG A 476 -27.30 1.93 23.04
CA ARG A 476 -26.17 2.01 23.98
C ARG A 476 -25.13 3.07 23.61
N GLY A 477 -25.36 3.83 22.51
CA GLY A 477 -24.42 4.82 22.01
C GLY A 477 -23.18 4.21 21.34
N TYR A 478 -23.24 2.96 20.88
CA TYR A 478 -22.14 2.31 20.13
C TYR A 478 -22.19 2.64 18.64
N LEU A 479 -23.32 3.18 18.19
CA LEU A 479 -23.52 3.81 16.89
C LEU A 479 -23.99 5.24 17.11
N ASP A 480 -23.55 6.14 16.24
CA ASP A 480 -24.00 7.53 16.25
C ASP A 480 -25.36 7.68 15.54
N ASP A 481 -25.61 6.84 14.52
CA ASP A 481 -26.92 6.79 13.84
C ASP A 481 -27.11 5.49 13.07
N VAL A 482 -28.38 5.16 12.78
CA VAL A 482 -28.79 4.17 11.78
C VAL A 482 -29.40 4.93 10.62
N ILE A 483 -28.77 4.85 9.44
CA ILE A 483 -29.08 5.70 8.28
C ILE A 483 -29.66 4.88 7.12
N GLU A 484 -30.43 5.54 6.25
CA GLU A 484 -30.79 4.95 4.95
C GLU A 484 -29.53 4.76 4.11
N PRO A 485 -29.32 3.60 3.43
CA PRO A 485 -28.11 3.36 2.67
C PRO A 485 -27.80 4.46 1.63
N ARG A 486 -28.82 5.01 0.97
CA ARG A 486 -28.69 6.12 0.00
C ARG A 486 -28.06 7.39 0.58
N GLU A 487 -28.20 7.65 1.88
CA GLU A 487 -27.68 8.81 2.56
C GLU A 487 -26.19 8.70 2.92
N THR A 488 -25.56 7.55 2.68
CA THR A 488 -24.18 7.26 3.14
C THR A 488 -23.20 8.34 2.71
N ARG A 489 -23.20 8.75 1.44
CA ARG A 489 -22.27 9.78 0.94
C ARG A 489 -22.44 11.14 1.65
N PRO A 490 -23.59 11.80 1.64
CA PRO A 490 -23.72 13.10 2.31
C PRO A 490 -23.48 13.05 3.82
N ARG A 491 -23.84 11.95 4.48
CA ARG A 491 -23.58 11.77 5.92
C ARG A 491 -22.09 11.67 6.22
N LEU A 492 -21.33 10.94 5.39
CA LEU A 492 -19.88 10.82 5.55
C LEU A 492 -19.13 12.11 5.21
N ILE A 493 -19.55 12.85 4.18
CA ILE A 493 -18.94 14.16 3.85
C ILE A 493 -19.14 15.14 5.01
N ASN A 494 -20.37 15.27 5.51
CA ASN A 494 -20.65 16.15 6.65
C ASN A 494 -19.85 15.77 7.91
N ALA A 495 -19.70 14.47 8.16
CA ALA A 495 -18.89 13.97 9.28
C ALA A 495 -17.40 14.30 9.09
N LEU A 496 -16.88 14.14 7.88
CA LEU A 496 -15.50 14.45 7.55
C LEU A 496 -15.20 15.96 7.69
N GLU A 497 -16.10 16.81 7.22
CA GLU A 497 -16.01 18.26 7.38
C GLU A 497 -16.01 18.67 8.86
N MET A 498 -16.90 18.09 9.66
CA MET A 498 -16.96 18.32 11.11
C MET A 498 -15.65 17.91 11.80
N LEU A 499 -15.00 16.84 11.33
CA LEU A 499 -13.76 16.30 11.88
C LEU A 499 -12.48 16.95 11.29
N ASN A 500 -12.60 17.86 10.35
CA ASN A 500 -11.45 18.49 9.67
C ASN A 500 -10.41 19.12 10.63
N ASN A 501 -10.87 19.63 11.77
CA ASN A 501 -10.00 20.19 12.80
C ASN A 501 -9.73 19.22 13.97
N LYS A 502 -10.00 17.94 13.81
CA LYS A 502 -9.71 16.95 14.85
C LYS A 502 -8.24 17.00 15.25
N ARG A 503 -7.99 17.06 16.55
CA ARG A 503 -6.65 16.93 17.15
C ARG A 503 -6.72 15.86 18.24
N ASP A 504 -6.04 14.77 18.00
CA ASP A 504 -5.91 13.67 18.94
C ASP A 504 -4.42 13.35 19.13
N SER A 505 -4.05 12.78 20.24
CA SER A 505 -2.66 12.47 20.54
C SER A 505 -2.53 11.19 21.36
N ASN A 506 -1.45 10.50 21.12
CA ASN A 506 -1.04 9.36 21.93
C ASN A 506 -0.09 9.81 23.06
N PRO A 507 0.01 9.06 24.17
CA PRO A 507 1.03 9.32 25.16
C PRO A 507 2.44 9.35 24.54
N PRO A 508 3.33 10.27 24.98
CA PRO A 508 4.69 10.37 24.45
C PRO A 508 5.45 9.05 24.61
N LYS A 509 6.10 8.61 23.52
CA LYS A 509 6.90 7.38 23.49
C LYS A 509 7.99 7.50 22.41
N LYS A 510 9.08 6.73 22.52
CA LYS A 510 10.10 6.69 21.46
C LYS A 510 9.56 6.10 20.16
N HIS A 511 8.84 5.00 20.27
CA HIS A 511 8.11 4.31 19.22
C HIS A 511 7.07 3.39 19.85
N SER A 512 6.12 2.91 19.06
CA SER A 512 5.17 1.89 19.50
C SER A 512 5.82 0.50 19.56
N CYS A 513 5.32 -0.35 20.44
CA CYS A 513 5.69 -1.77 20.50
C CYS A 513 4.53 -2.60 19.95
N ILE A 514 4.32 -2.47 18.64
CA ILE A 514 3.29 -3.23 17.91
C ILE A 514 3.65 -4.71 17.90
N PRO A 515 2.70 -5.65 18.04
CA PRO A 515 2.97 -7.08 17.91
C PRO A 515 3.40 -7.40 16.46
N LEU A 516 4.70 -7.64 16.24
CA LEU A 516 5.33 -7.88 14.94
C LEU A 516 5.18 -9.34 14.50
#